data_7f33bb32b333424e0888f5ab18d2f65d
#
_entry.id   7f33bb32b333424e0888f5ab18d2f65d
#
_cell.length_a   1.000
_cell.length_b   1.000
_cell.length_c   1.000
_cell.angle_alpha   90.00
_cell.angle_beta   90.00
_cell.angle_gamma   90.00
#
_symmetry.space_group_name_H-M   'P 1'
#
loop_
_entity.id
_entity.type
_entity.pdbx_description
1 polymer ?
#
loop_
_entity_poly.entity_id
_entity_poly.type
_entity_poly.pdbx_seq_one_letter_code
_entity_poly.pdbx_strand_id
1 'polypeptide(L)'
;LYCLCLLMPLQMLMIKVVSADVISKAERWFENITTMEAEFTQIASDGSALTGILYLRRPSQMRLQYDGDNKVALIVSQGWLHVDEPAEKRVNSYPIGSTPFAPMLQDDIQLRSPSFKTSTRSSDGVTAITLETETGDAAGSLTLEFSETPFALRRWIIEDAVGVTTTVTLQNLEFEKSFNNFLFTVPPYATPQSNDS
;
A
#
# COMPACT_ATOMS: atom_id res chain seq x y z
N LEU A 1 -25.83 -2.98 58.01
CA LEU A 1 -26.32 -2.14 56.92
C LEU A 1 -25.21 -1.95 55.94
N TYR A 2 -25.17 -2.81 54.89
CA TYR A 2 -24.12 -2.81 53.89
C TYR A 2 -24.57 -1.99 52.68
N CYS A 3 -23.81 -0.96 52.35
CA CYS A 3 -23.94 -0.21 51.12
C CYS A 3 -22.86 -0.70 50.15
N LEU A 4 -23.24 -1.54 49.18
CA LEU A 4 -22.35 -2.04 48.09
C LEU A 4 -22.51 -1.10 46.91
N CYS A 5 -21.58 -0.14 46.73
CA CYS A 5 -21.54 0.72 45.57
C CYS A 5 -20.88 0.01 44.40
N LEU A 6 -21.63 -0.13 43.33
CA LEU A 6 -21.30 -0.65 42.00
C LEU A 6 -20.26 0.23 41.33
N LEU A 7 -19.06 -0.28 41.13
CA LEU A 7 -18.05 0.27 40.25
C LEU A 7 -17.93 -0.64 39.03
N MET A 8 -18.52 -0.25 37.89
CA MET A 8 -18.31 -0.85 36.56
C MET A 8 -18.66 0.15 35.46
N PRO A 9 -18.11 0.04 34.25
CA PRO A 9 -16.76 -0.04 33.73
C PRO A 9 -16.46 1.13 32.75
N LEU A 10 -15.44 1.91 33.05
CA LEU A 10 -14.98 3.02 32.16
C LEU A 10 -13.97 2.58 31.08
N GLN A 11 -13.64 1.28 31.01
CA GLN A 11 -12.56 0.81 30.16
C GLN A 11 -12.92 0.62 28.68
N MET A 12 -14.20 0.51 28.32
CA MET A 12 -14.59 0.17 26.92
C MET A 12 -14.60 1.36 25.95
N LEU A 13 -14.57 2.60 26.46
CA LEU A 13 -14.61 3.81 25.63
C LEU A 13 -13.23 4.24 25.11
N MET A 14 -12.15 3.90 25.81
CA MET A 14 -10.78 4.29 25.47
C MET A 14 -10.26 3.61 24.20
N ILE A 15 -10.65 2.37 23.91
CA ILE A 15 -10.12 1.59 22.77
C ILE A 15 -10.61 2.15 21.43
N LYS A 16 -11.85 2.61 21.34
CA LYS A 16 -12.40 3.20 20.10
C LYS A 16 -11.76 4.54 19.74
N VAL A 17 -11.41 5.35 20.71
CA VAL A 17 -10.80 6.68 20.49
C VAL A 17 -9.38 6.55 19.99
N VAL A 18 -8.59 5.64 20.55
CA VAL A 18 -7.19 5.38 20.12
C VAL A 18 -7.15 4.85 18.68
N SER A 19 -8.04 3.91 18.34
CA SER A 19 -8.12 3.35 16.99
C SER A 19 -8.49 4.40 15.92
N ALA A 20 -9.43 5.30 16.24
CA ALA A 20 -9.83 6.38 15.35
C ALA A 20 -8.71 7.41 15.10
N ASP A 21 -7.93 7.71 16.13
CA ASP A 21 -6.79 8.66 16.03
C ASP A 21 -5.67 8.10 15.14
N VAL A 22 -5.32 6.83 15.30
CA VAL A 22 -4.26 6.17 14.54
C VAL A 22 -4.57 6.13 13.04
N ILE A 23 -5.81 5.79 12.64
CA ILE A 23 -6.21 5.77 11.23
C ILE A 23 -6.11 7.17 10.65
N SER A 24 -6.65 8.19 11.33
CA SER A 24 -6.54 9.58 10.88
C SER A 24 -5.08 10.07 10.81
N LYS A 25 -4.21 9.56 11.68
CA LYS A 25 -2.77 9.86 11.63
C LYS A 25 -2.11 9.26 10.38
N ALA A 26 -2.52 8.05 9.98
CA ALA A 26 -2.04 7.41 8.77
C ALA A 26 -2.56 8.10 7.50
N GLU A 27 -3.85 8.48 7.47
CA GLU A 27 -4.44 9.26 6.37
C GLU A 27 -3.67 10.57 6.19
N ARG A 28 -3.47 11.35 7.24
CA ARG A 28 -2.67 12.60 7.21
C ARG A 28 -1.20 12.37 6.80
N TRP A 29 -0.61 11.24 7.18
CA TRP A 29 0.75 10.91 6.74
C TRP A 29 0.82 10.81 5.22
N PHE A 30 -0.12 10.10 4.58
CA PHE A 30 -0.19 10.03 3.13
C PHE A 30 -0.51 11.38 2.48
N GLU A 31 -1.45 12.17 3.05
CA GLU A 31 -1.83 13.50 2.54
C GLU A 31 -0.65 14.48 2.50
N ASN A 32 0.25 14.39 3.48
CA ASN A 32 1.42 15.26 3.58
C ASN A 32 2.56 14.88 2.62
N ILE A 33 2.47 13.74 1.93
CA ILE A 33 3.50 13.31 0.97
C ILE A 33 3.12 13.80 -0.42
N THR A 34 3.99 14.60 -1.03
CA THR A 34 3.91 14.90 -2.46
C THR A 34 4.70 13.89 -3.26
N THR A 35 5.95 13.64 -2.86
CA THR A 35 6.84 12.67 -3.49
C THR A 35 7.64 11.93 -2.42
N MET A 36 7.94 10.66 -2.68
CA MET A 36 8.77 9.82 -1.84
C MET A 36 9.59 8.86 -2.70
N GLU A 37 10.86 8.73 -2.37
CA GLU A 37 11.75 7.65 -2.85
C GLU A 37 12.12 6.78 -1.67
N ALA A 38 12.19 5.47 -1.86
CA ALA A 38 12.62 4.54 -0.82
C ALA A 38 13.24 3.29 -1.45
N GLU A 39 14.20 2.69 -0.79
CA GLU A 39 14.60 1.31 -1.08
C GLU A 39 13.53 0.36 -0.59
N PHE A 40 13.31 -0.73 -1.32
CA PHE A 40 12.39 -1.77 -0.84
C PHE A 40 12.98 -3.17 -0.93
N THR A 41 12.49 -4.03 -0.04
CA THR A 41 12.63 -5.48 -0.12
C THR A 41 11.24 -6.09 -0.18
N GLN A 42 10.96 -6.87 -1.21
CA GLN A 42 9.74 -7.64 -1.37
C GLN A 42 10.01 -9.10 -1.07
N ILE A 43 9.17 -9.72 -0.26
CA ILE A 43 9.21 -11.16 0.05
C ILE A 43 7.86 -11.76 -0.33
N ALA A 44 7.90 -12.79 -1.19
CA ALA A 44 6.72 -13.56 -1.56
C ALA A 44 6.50 -14.76 -0.62
N SER A 45 5.32 -15.37 -0.68
CA SER A 45 4.94 -16.51 0.18
C SER A 45 5.82 -17.75 0.03
N ASP A 46 6.49 -17.91 -1.12
CA ASP A 46 7.48 -18.98 -1.36
C ASP A 46 8.87 -18.69 -0.76
N GLY A 47 9.03 -17.53 -0.10
CA GLY A 47 10.27 -17.07 0.49
C GLY A 47 11.22 -16.40 -0.50
N SER A 48 10.88 -16.26 -1.78
CA SER A 48 11.68 -15.50 -2.73
C SER A 48 11.74 -14.02 -2.33
N ALA A 49 12.92 -13.40 -2.49
CA ALA A 49 13.16 -12.01 -2.14
C ALA A 49 13.62 -11.23 -3.36
N LEU A 50 13.02 -10.06 -3.56
CA LEU A 50 13.40 -9.09 -4.58
C LEU A 50 13.66 -7.74 -3.91
N THR A 51 14.58 -6.97 -4.47
CA THR A 51 14.89 -5.61 -4.01
C THR A 51 14.70 -4.60 -5.13
N GLY A 52 14.70 -3.32 -4.78
CA GLY A 52 14.59 -2.25 -5.77
C GLY A 52 14.33 -0.90 -5.13
N ILE A 53 13.92 0.05 -5.98
CA ILE A 53 13.57 1.42 -5.59
C ILE A 53 12.09 1.68 -5.85
N LEU A 54 11.44 2.18 -4.81
CA LEU A 54 10.08 2.73 -4.88
C LEU A 54 10.16 4.22 -5.18
N TYR A 55 9.40 4.65 -6.16
CA TYR A 55 9.09 6.04 -6.46
C TYR A 55 7.60 6.26 -6.30
N LEU A 56 7.21 7.17 -5.42
CA LEU A 56 5.82 7.56 -5.21
C LEU A 56 5.68 9.06 -5.52
N ARG A 57 4.72 9.41 -6.37
CA ARG A 57 4.28 10.78 -6.62
C ARG A 57 2.76 10.84 -6.50
N ARG A 58 2.31 11.49 -5.46
CA ARG A 58 0.88 11.64 -5.24
C ARG A 58 0.30 12.78 -6.11
N PRO A 59 -0.99 12.69 -6.47
CA PRO A 59 -1.80 11.48 -6.32
C PRO A 59 -1.49 10.42 -7.39
N SER A 60 -1.82 9.16 -7.10
CA SER A 60 -2.04 8.08 -8.07
C SER A 60 -0.87 7.65 -8.96
N GLN A 61 0.39 8.03 -8.66
CA GLN A 61 1.54 7.58 -9.41
C GLN A 61 2.55 6.86 -8.50
N MET A 62 2.92 5.66 -8.91
CA MET A 62 3.90 4.84 -8.20
C MET A 62 4.72 4.04 -9.21
N ARG A 63 6.00 3.83 -8.91
CA ARG A 63 6.85 2.87 -9.61
C ARG A 63 7.64 2.07 -8.60
N LEU A 64 7.57 0.75 -8.69
CA LEU A 64 8.51 -0.17 -8.07
C LEU A 64 9.47 -0.63 -9.17
N GLN A 65 10.69 -0.15 -9.14
CA GLN A 65 11.75 -0.57 -10.06
C GLN A 65 12.55 -1.66 -9.40
N TYR A 66 12.45 -2.89 -9.90
CA TYR A 66 13.20 -4.03 -9.35
C TYR A 66 14.65 -4.00 -9.82
N ASP A 67 15.54 -4.46 -8.96
CA ASP A 67 16.94 -4.70 -9.28
C ASP A 67 17.08 -5.91 -10.22
N GLY A 68 18.23 -6.02 -10.86
CA GLY A 68 18.57 -7.12 -11.77
C GLY A 68 18.55 -6.74 -13.24
N ASP A 69 19.01 -7.66 -14.08
CA ASP A 69 19.26 -7.42 -15.52
C ASP A 69 17.95 -7.25 -16.31
N ASN A 70 16.88 -7.88 -15.87
CA ASN A 70 15.58 -7.84 -16.57
C ASN A 70 14.84 -6.50 -16.39
N LYS A 71 15.25 -5.64 -15.45
CA LYS A 71 14.70 -4.30 -15.20
C LYS A 71 13.17 -4.27 -15.09
N VAL A 72 12.57 -5.31 -14.52
CA VAL A 72 11.12 -5.37 -14.31
C VAL A 72 10.66 -4.17 -13.49
N ALA A 73 9.47 -3.64 -13.79
CA ALA A 73 8.87 -2.58 -13.00
C ALA A 73 7.35 -2.77 -12.86
N LEU A 74 6.82 -2.40 -11.69
CA LEU A 74 5.39 -2.14 -11.51
C LEU A 74 5.18 -0.62 -11.62
N ILE A 75 4.31 -0.19 -12.53
CA ILE A 75 4.03 1.22 -12.77
C ILE A 75 2.55 1.46 -12.53
N VAL A 76 2.21 2.34 -11.61
CA VAL A 76 0.83 2.82 -11.43
C VAL A 76 0.72 4.20 -12.01
N SER A 77 -0.18 4.36 -12.96
CA SER A 77 -0.52 5.65 -13.56
C SER A 77 -1.91 5.61 -14.20
N GLN A 78 -2.61 6.74 -14.18
CA GLN A 78 -3.92 6.92 -14.85
C GLN A 78 -4.97 5.84 -14.47
N GLY A 79 -4.94 5.33 -13.23
CA GLY A 79 -5.89 4.33 -12.74
C GLY A 79 -5.57 2.89 -13.13
N TRP A 80 -4.39 2.63 -13.67
CA TRP A 80 -3.92 1.31 -14.05
C TRP A 80 -2.63 0.93 -13.34
N LEU A 81 -2.50 -0.35 -13.02
CA LEU A 81 -1.25 -1.01 -12.69
C LEU A 81 -0.71 -1.69 -13.93
N HIS A 82 0.53 -1.38 -14.29
CA HIS A 82 1.25 -1.98 -15.40
C HIS A 82 2.42 -2.79 -14.87
N VAL A 83 2.53 -4.04 -15.29
CA VAL A 83 3.70 -4.90 -15.05
C VAL A 83 4.55 -4.82 -16.31
N ASP A 84 5.65 -4.09 -16.24
CA ASP A 84 6.59 -3.88 -17.34
C ASP A 84 7.72 -4.91 -17.26
N GLU A 85 7.85 -5.73 -18.30
CA GLU A 85 8.87 -6.77 -18.47
C GLU A 85 9.73 -6.45 -19.71
N PRO A 86 10.73 -5.56 -19.59
CA PRO A 86 11.49 -5.03 -20.71
C PRO A 86 12.22 -6.11 -21.53
N ALA A 87 12.73 -7.17 -20.88
CA ALA A 87 13.41 -8.27 -21.55
C ALA A 87 12.50 -8.99 -22.55
N GLU A 88 11.20 -9.07 -22.26
CA GLU A 88 10.18 -9.69 -23.10
C GLU A 88 9.44 -8.68 -23.97
N LYS A 89 9.74 -7.37 -23.82
CA LYS A 89 9.00 -6.25 -24.44
C LYS A 89 7.50 -6.38 -24.23
N ARG A 90 7.10 -6.77 -23.02
CA ARG A 90 5.70 -7.04 -22.63
C ARG A 90 5.29 -6.12 -21.49
N VAL A 91 4.06 -5.62 -21.58
CA VAL A 91 3.39 -4.95 -20.48
C VAL A 91 2.00 -5.57 -20.28
N ASN A 92 1.74 -6.06 -19.07
CA ASN A 92 0.42 -6.49 -18.64
C ASN A 92 -0.20 -5.38 -17.81
N SER A 93 -1.47 -5.06 -18.07
CA SER A 93 -2.14 -3.93 -17.42
C SER A 93 -3.42 -4.37 -16.73
N TYR A 94 -3.62 -3.91 -15.49
CA TYR A 94 -4.76 -4.24 -14.65
C TYR A 94 -5.38 -2.95 -14.10
N PRO A 95 -6.71 -2.82 -14.02
CA PRO A 95 -7.32 -1.70 -13.32
C PRO A 95 -6.82 -1.63 -11.88
N ILE A 96 -6.40 -0.47 -11.40
CA ILE A 96 -5.87 -0.33 -10.04
C ILE A 96 -6.90 -0.75 -8.98
N GLY A 97 -8.19 -0.48 -9.23
CA GLY A 97 -9.29 -0.86 -8.34
C GLY A 97 -9.48 -2.37 -8.15
N SER A 98 -8.90 -3.20 -9.03
CA SER A 98 -8.88 -4.66 -8.88
C SER A 98 -7.69 -5.19 -8.08
N THR A 99 -6.94 -4.31 -7.43
CA THR A 99 -5.77 -4.66 -6.62
C THR A 99 -5.97 -4.32 -5.16
N PRO A 100 -5.51 -5.15 -4.20
CA PRO A 100 -5.66 -4.88 -2.78
C PRO A 100 -4.99 -3.58 -2.30
N PHE A 101 -3.97 -3.07 -3.00
CA PHE A 101 -3.27 -1.85 -2.59
C PHE A 101 -3.84 -0.55 -3.17
N ALA A 102 -4.93 -0.62 -3.94
CA ALA A 102 -5.63 0.57 -4.44
C ALA A 102 -5.92 1.64 -3.37
N PRO A 103 -6.31 1.30 -2.12
CA PRO A 103 -6.65 2.29 -1.11
C PRO A 103 -5.51 3.27 -0.80
N MET A 104 -4.24 2.86 -0.88
CA MET A 104 -3.09 3.75 -0.58
C MET A 104 -2.69 4.67 -1.73
N LEU A 105 -3.29 4.50 -2.92
CA LEU A 105 -2.98 5.28 -4.12
C LEU A 105 -4.11 6.22 -4.56
N GLN A 106 -5.22 6.27 -3.81
CA GLN A 106 -6.32 7.20 -4.08
C GLN A 106 -5.91 8.66 -3.82
N ASP A 107 -6.54 9.59 -4.51
CA ASP A 107 -6.30 11.03 -4.33
C ASP A 107 -6.65 11.46 -2.89
N ASP A 108 -7.78 10.98 -2.41
CA ASP A 108 -8.25 11.12 -1.01
C ASP A 108 -8.13 9.75 -0.32
N ILE A 109 -7.19 9.63 0.61
CA ILE A 109 -6.93 8.39 1.34
C ILE A 109 -7.98 8.22 2.44
N GLN A 110 -8.92 7.32 2.22
CA GLN A 110 -9.95 6.97 3.19
C GLN A 110 -9.78 5.53 3.68
N LEU A 111 -9.04 5.36 4.77
CA LEU A 111 -8.80 4.04 5.37
C LEU A 111 -10.01 3.52 6.21
N ARG A 112 -11.13 4.25 6.18
CA ARG A 112 -12.44 3.89 6.77
C ARG A 112 -13.57 3.87 5.75
N SER A 113 -13.29 3.43 4.54
CA SER A 113 -14.33 3.31 3.52
C SER A 113 -15.30 2.16 3.84
N PRO A 114 -16.60 2.27 3.48
CA PRO A 114 -17.52 1.13 3.53
C PRO A 114 -17.13 -0.03 2.61
N SER A 115 -16.20 0.19 1.68
CA SER A 115 -15.74 -0.81 0.71
C SER A 115 -14.86 -1.90 1.35
N PHE A 116 -14.40 -1.71 2.58
CA PHE A 116 -13.56 -2.68 3.29
C PHE A 116 -13.74 -2.58 4.81
N LYS A 117 -13.46 -3.67 5.49
CA LYS A 117 -13.43 -3.72 6.94
C LYS A 117 -12.06 -3.31 7.45
N THR A 118 -12.01 -2.27 8.30
CA THR A 118 -10.75 -1.75 8.85
C THR A 118 -10.56 -2.22 10.28
N SER A 119 -9.37 -2.74 10.57
CA SER A 119 -8.91 -3.07 11.92
C SER A 119 -7.54 -2.47 12.21
N THR A 120 -7.21 -2.30 13.48
CA THR A 120 -5.91 -1.75 13.92
C THR A 120 -5.32 -2.57 15.05
N ARG A 121 -3.99 -2.68 15.06
CA ARG A 121 -3.23 -3.27 16.16
C ARG A 121 -1.95 -2.49 16.38
N SER A 122 -1.60 -2.20 17.62
CA SER A 122 -0.32 -1.58 17.99
C SER A 122 0.43 -2.49 18.96
N SER A 123 1.71 -2.70 18.70
CA SER A 123 2.64 -3.46 19.53
C SER A 123 4.07 -3.05 19.21
N ASP A 124 4.91 -2.94 20.24
CA ASP A 124 6.36 -2.76 20.12
C ASP A 124 6.79 -1.57 19.24
N GLY A 125 6.05 -0.45 19.33
CA GLY A 125 6.35 0.76 18.57
C GLY A 125 5.97 0.69 17.09
N VAL A 126 5.14 -0.30 16.72
CA VAL A 126 4.56 -0.45 15.38
C VAL A 126 3.05 -0.44 15.47
N THR A 127 2.41 0.31 14.59
CA THR A 127 0.97 0.28 14.38
C THR A 127 0.65 -0.30 13.03
N ALA A 128 -0.17 -1.37 13.02
CA ALA A 128 -0.71 -2.01 11.83
C ALA A 128 -2.17 -1.59 11.62
N ILE A 129 -2.51 -1.24 10.39
CA ILE A 129 -3.87 -0.96 9.90
C ILE A 129 -4.16 -1.96 8.81
N THR A 130 -5.15 -2.82 9.01
CA THR A 130 -5.55 -3.85 8.05
C THR A 130 -6.89 -3.48 7.42
N LEU A 131 -6.94 -3.51 6.09
CA LEU A 131 -8.10 -3.30 5.24
C LEU A 131 -8.46 -4.63 4.60
N GLU A 132 -9.63 -5.19 4.93
CA GLU A 132 -10.12 -6.46 4.39
C GLU A 132 -11.23 -6.20 3.38
N THR A 133 -11.07 -6.71 2.15
CA THR A 133 -12.10 -6.70 1.09
C THR A 133 -12.59 -8.12 0.89
N GLU A 134 -13.88 -8.36 1.16
CA GLU A 134 -14.43 -9.73 1.21
C GLU A 134 -14.82 -10.28 -0.17
N THR A 135 -15.10 -9.40 -1.13
CA THR A 135 -15.66 -9.82 -2.44
C THR A 135 -15.08 -9.03 -3.61
N GLY A 136 -15.20 -9.60 -4.82
CA GLY A 136 -14.77 -8.98 -6.07
C GLY A 136 -13.30 -9.28 -6.42
N ASP A 137 -12.81 -8.64 -7.48
CA ASP A 137 -11.45 -8.86 -8.00
C ASP A 137 -10.35 -8.39 -7.04
N ALA A 138 -10.68 -7.45 -6.14
CA ALA A 138 -9.78 -6.96 -5.10
C ALA A 138 -9.92 -7.70 -3.76
N ALA A 139 -10.60 -8.87 -3.73
CA ALA A 139 -10.74 -9.65 -2.49
C ALA A 139 -9.38 -10.00 -1.91
N GLY A 140 -9.27 -9.93 -0.58
CA GLY A 140 -8.02 -10.10 0.14
C GLY A 140 -7.83 -9.05 1.21
N SER A 141 -6.59 -8.83 1.63
CA SER A 141 -6.28 -7.81 2.62
C SER A 141 -5.04 -6.98 2.26
N LEU A 142 -5.05 -5.72 2.70
CA LEU A 142 -3.89 -4.85 2.75
C LEU A 142 -3.62 -4.47 4.20
N THR A 143 -2.45 -4.82 4.71
CA THR A 143 -1.98 -4.35 6.01
C THR A 143 -0.89 -3.31 5.81
N LEU A 144 -1.07 -2.12 6.39
CA LEU A 144 -0.12 -1.02 6.41
C LEU A 144 0.53 -0.94 7.80
N GLU A 145 1.84 -1.10 7.89
CA GLU A 145 2.58 -1.01 9.15
C GLU A 145 3.39 0.28 9.22
N PHE A 146 3.11 1.05 10.26
CA PHE A 146 3.79 2.32 10.56
C PHE A 146 4.66 2.18 11.80
N SER A 147 5.89 2.73 11.76
CA SER A 147 6.62 3.01 13.00
C SER A 147 5.93 4.14 13.76
N GLU A 148 5.98 4.12 15.09
CA GLU A 148 5.34 5.16 15.91
C GLU A 148 6.25 6.39 16.12
N THR A 149 7.58 6.21 16.05
CA THR A 149 8.56 7.27 16.28
C THR A 149 9.80 7.10 15.39
N PRO A 150 9.98 7.93 14.33
CA PRO A 150 8.96 8.80 13.75
C PRO A 150 7.81 8.01 13.14
N PHE A 151 6.63 8.63 13.05
CA PHE A 151 5.48 7.98 12.43
C PHE A 151 5.67 7.97 10.90
N ALA A 152 5.91 6.78 10.36
CA ALA A 152 6.14 6.60 8.93
C ALA A 152 5.79 5.18 8.51
N LEU A 153 5.27 5.03 7.28
CA LEU A 153 5.05 3.72 6.67
C LEU A 153 6.39 2.99 6.53
N ARG A 154 6.44 1.77 7.04
CA ARG A 154 7.62 0.90 6.99
C ARG A 154 7.43 -0.34 6.16
N ARG A 155 6.19 -0.81 6.09
CA ARG A 155 5.87 -2.05 5.40
C ARG A 155 4.41 -2.06 4.97
N TRP A 156 4.14 -2.74 3.88
CA TRP A 156 2.80 -3.21 3.60
C TRP A 156 2.81 -4.71 3.31
N ILE A 157 1.71 -5.35 3.62
CA ILE A 157 1.50 -6.78 3.39
C ILE A 157 0.21 -6.90 2.61
N ILE A 158 0.26 -7.60 1.48
CA ILE A 158 -0.90 -7.94 0.68
C ILE A 158 -1.13 -9.43 0.82
N GLU A 159 -2.36 -9.82 1.11
CA GLU A 159 -2.83 -11.20 1.03
C GLU A 159 -3.97 -11.23 0.03
N ASP A 160 -3.86 -12.06 -1.00
CA ASP A 160 -4.90 -12.21 -2.02
C ASP A 160 -6.02 -13.16 -1.57
N ALA A 161 -7.06 -13.32 -2.40
CA ALA A 161 -8.23 -14.16 -2.12
C ALA A 161 -7.91 -15.65 -1.90
N VAL A 162 -6.74 -16.13 -2.33
CA VAL A 162 -6.30 -17.53 -2.17
C VAL A 162 -5.25 -17.70 -1.07
N GLY A 163 -4.95 -16.60 -0.31
CA GLY A 163 -4.03 -16.61 0.82
C GLY A 163 -2.56 -16.49 0.45
N VAL A 164 -2.24 -16.10 -0.79
CA VAL A 164 -0.86 -15.78 -1.19
C VAL A 164 -0.48 -14.43 -0.63
N THR A 165 0.62 -14.41 0.12
CA THR A 165 1.09 -13.20 0.81
C THR A 165 2.30 -12.60 0.10
N THR A 166 2.28 -11.28 -0.06
CA THR A 166 3.42 -10.48 -0.52
C THR A 166 3.71 -9.38 0.50
N THR A 167 4.93 -9.35 1.01
CA THR A 167 5.38 -8.34 1.98
C THR A 167 6.38 -7.41 1.32
N VAL A 168 6.17 -6.10 1.39
CA VAL A 168 7.12 -5.08 0.94
C VAL A 168 7.55 -4.23 2.13
N THR A 169 8.84 -4.24 2.43
CA THR A 169 9.46 -3.45 3.50
C THR A 169 10.22 -2.29 2.89
N LEU A 170 10.03 -1.09 3.44
CA LEU A 170 10.65 0.15 3.00
C LEU A 170 11.81 0.56 3.91
N GLN A 171 12.87 1.07 3.30
CA GLN A 171 14.06 1.60 3.97
C GLN A 171 14.49 2.91 3.30
N ASN A 172 15.26 3.72 3.99
CA ASN A 172 15.88 4.94 3.46
C ASN A 172 14.87 5.87 2.76
N LEU A 173 13.75 6.18 3.45
CA LEU A 173 12.71 7.03 2.91
C LEU A 173 13.23 8.47 2.73
N GLU A 174 13.14 8.99 1.52
CA GLU A 174 13.48 10.36 1.16
C GLU A 174 12.26 11.06 0.55
N PHE A 175 11.93 12.24 1.05
CA PHE A 175 10.75 13.00 0.65
C PHE A 175 11.12 14.22 -0.18
N GLU A 176 10.12 14.87 -0.79
CA GLU A 176 10.26 16.12 -1.56
C GLU A 176 11.24 16.02 -2.74
N LYS A 177 11.38 14.83 -3.32
CA LYS A 177 12.21 14.59 -4.49
C LYS A 177 11.54 15.11 -5.77
N SER A 178 12.34 15.58 -6.71
CA SER A 178 11.87 15.92 -8.06
C SER A 178 12.04 14.73 -8.99
N PHE A 179 10.96 14.26 -9.59
CA PHE A 179 10.97 13.14 -10.53
C PHE A 179 10.67 13.59 -11.95
N ASN A 180 11.39 12.99 -12.91
CA ASN A 180 11.06 13.15 -14.31
C ASN A 180 9.72 12.47 -14.62
N ASN A 181 8.87 13.08 -15.45
CA ASN A 181 7.58 12.53 -15.83
C ASN A 181 7.69 11.17 -16.52
N PHE A 182 8.76 10.90 -17.25
CA PHE A 182 9.00 9.61 -17.90
C PHE A 182 9.13 8.44 -16.92
N LEU A 183 9.42 8.73 -15.64
CA LEU A 183 9.50 7.69 -14.61
C LEU A 183 8.19 6.90 -14.43
N PHE A 184 7.06 7.56 -14.66
CA PHE A 184 5.71 6.98 -14.52
C PHE A 184 5.04 6.71 -15.87
N THR A 185 5.82 6.72 -16.96
CA THR A 185 5.32 6.47 -18.30
C THR A 185 5.45 4.98 -18.64
N VAL A 186 4.42 4.43 -19.22
CA VAL A 186 4.41 3.06 -19.75
C VAL A 186 5.21 3.04 -21.06
N PRO A 187 6.12 2.07 -21.27
CA PRO A 187 6.91 1.98 -22.49
C PRO A 187 6.05 1.84 -23.75
N PRO A 188 6.48 2.38 -24.90
CA PRO A 188 5.68 2.39 -26.13
C PRO A 188 5.39 1.02 -26.75
N TYR A 189 6.17 -0.04 -26.41
CA TYR A 189 5.88 -1.40 -26.84
C TYR A 189 4.64 -2.01 -26.11
N ALA A 190 4.09 -1.31 -25.11
CA ALA A 190 2.86 -1.69 -24.44
C ALA A 190 1.58 -1.38 -25.24
N THR A 191 1.70 -0.62 -26.34
CA THR A 191 0.54 -0.30 -27.19
C THR A 191 0.07 -1.58 -27.87
N PRO A 192 -1.20 -2.00 -27.76
CA PRO A 192 -1.72 -3.12 -28.50
C PRO A 192 -1.47 -2.89 -29.98
N GLN A 193 -0.79 -3.82 -30.65
CA GLN A 193 -0.78 -3.79 -32.12
C GLN A 193 -2.24 -3.98 -32.54
N SER A 194 -2.85 -2.95 -33.14
CA SER A 194 -4.11 -3.11 -33.84
C SER A 194 -3.89 -4.17 -34.89
N ASN A 195 -4.51 -5.34 -34.72
CA ASN A 195 -4.63 -6.33 -35.77
C ASN A 195 -5.57 -5.74 -36.82
N ASP A 196 -5.03 -4.90 -37.71
CA ASP A 196 -5.66 -4.56 -38.97
C ASP A 196 -5.48 -5.80 -39.89
N SER A 197 -6.53 -6.59 -39.95
CA SER A 197 -6.73 -7.65 -40.96
C SER A 197 -8.11 -7.50 -41.57
#